data_6291af20532b9086f9d1c82cdd38832a
#
_entry.id   6291af20532b9086f9d1c82cdd38832a
#
_cell.length_a   1.000
_cell.length_b   1.000
_cell.length_c   1.000
_cell.angle_alpha   90.00
_cell.angle_beta   90.00
_cell.angle_gamma   90.00
#
_symmetry.space_group_name_H-M   'P 1'
#
loop_
_entity.id
_entity.type
_entity.pdbx_description
1 polymer ?
#
loop_
_entity_poly.entity_id
_entity_poly.type
_entity_poly.pdbx_seq_one_letter_code
_entity_poly.pdbx_strand_id
1 'polypeptide(L)'
;VIVTLIGSIAYVAAIKKAENVSAKYEAALDKINQKNKKLNSSQQETQQDIIEAKKSFLKIDSTIEIINGKMKKRGINTKLAFENTGGPIEKDEENIALLSEYYNELLANVEKKISSIPLGKPHHGQITSRYGYRANPFTRRGREMHSGIDFKGRMGDPIRATADGVVSFSGYEGQYGYVVKVKHKHGYETRYAHLVRTQVKKGQRVDAGAVVGLLGNTGRSTGPHLHYEILKNDKKINPEKYFEL
;
A
#
# COMPACT_ATOMS: atom_id res chain seq x y z
N VAL A 1 27.99 5.84 90.75
CA VAL A 1 28.66 6.56 89.64
C VAL A 1 28.87 5.66 88.46
N ILE A 2 29.35 4.39 88.58
CA ILE A 2 29.63 3.46 87.43
C ILE A 2 28.33 3.00 86.76
N VAL A 3 27.24 2.70 87.51
CA VAL A 3 25.95 2.23 86.93
C VAL A 3 25.25 3.34 86.18
N THR A 4 25.36 4.60 86.58
CA THR A 4 24.81 5.75 85.83
C THR A 4 25.56 6.04 84.56
N LEU A 5 26.87 5.78 84.48
CA LEU A 5 27.70 5.93 83.25
C LEU A 5 27.41 4.88 82.22
N ILE A 6 27.21 3.64 82.63
CA ILE A 6 26.85 2.51 81.75
C ILE A 6 25.44 2.74 81.14
N GLY A 7 24.51 3.17 81.92
CA GLY A 7 23.15 3.51 81.46
C GLY A 7 23.13 4.66 80.44
N SER A 8 23.96 5.69 80.63
CA SER A 8 24.05 6.80 79.65
C SER A 8 24.72 6.38 78.31
N ILE A 9 25.73 5.51 78.35
CA ILE A 9 26.39 4.96 77.15
C ILE A 9 25.42 4.09 76.34
N ALA A 10 24.66 3.21 77.04
CA ALA A 10 23.68 2.36 76.42
C ALA A 10 22.52 3.19 75.78
N TYR A 11 22.09 4.24 76.40
CA TYR A 11 21.08 5.17 75.94
C TYR A 11 21.55 5.90 74.65
N VAL A 12 22.76 6.45 74.61
CA VAL A 12 23.33 7.13 73.48
C VAL A 12 23.52 6.14 72.31
N ALA A 13 23.93 4.90 72.56
CA ALA A 13 24.07 3.86 71.56
C ALA A 13 22.69 3.49 70.94
N ALA A 14 21.63 3.43 71.74
CA ALA A 14 20.25 3.19 71.30
C ALA A 14 19.73 4.34 70.41
N ILE A 15 19.98 5.59 70.80
CA ILE A 15 19.61 6.77 69.96
C ILE A 15 20.33 6.72 68.62
N LYS A 16 21.65 6.53 68.57
CA LYS A 16 22.43 6.41 67.36
C LYS A 16 21.93 5.26 66.46
N LYS A 17 21.54 4.13 67.04
CA LYS A 17 20.96 3.02 66.31
C LYS A 17 19.60 3.35 65.72
N ALA A 18 18.75 4.07 66.48
CA ALA A 18 17.44 4.54 65.98
C ALA A 18 17.59 5.57 64.85
N GLU A 19 18.50 6.56 64.99
CA GLU A 19 18.81 7.53 63.94
C GLU A 19 19.31 6.84 62.67
N ASN A 20 20.19 5.84 62.77
CA ASN A 20 20.70 5.09 61.58
C ASN A 20 19.58 4.26 60.91
N VAL A 21 18.65 3.73 61.68
CA VAL A 21 17.48 3.02 61.15
C VAL A 21 16.54 4.00 60.43
N SER A 22 16.28 5.17 61.04
CA SER A 22 15.46 6.22 60.46
C SER A 22 16.04 6.71 59.13
N ALA A 23 17.33 7.03 59.08
CA ALA A 23 18.02 7.47 57.87
C ALA A 23 17.97 6.40 56.74
N LYS A 24 18.10 5.12 57.09
CA LYS A 24 17.94 4.02 56.11
C LYS A 24 16.51 3.93 55.60
N TYR A 25 15.54 4.15 56.47
CA TYR A 25 14.12 4.12 56.10
C TYR A 25 13.76 5.28 55.17
N GLU A 26 14.23 6.48 55.45
CA GLU A 26 14.08 7.65 54.58
C GLU A 26 14.70 7.45 53.24
N ALA A 27 15.94 6.95 53.15
CA ALA A 27 16.61 6.66 51.92
C ALA A 27 15.89 5.57 51.09
N ALA A 28 15.28 4.58 51.74
CA ALA A 28 14.46 3.56 51.07
C ALA A 28 13.15 4.16 50.53
N LEU A 29 12.49 5.03 51.30
CA LEU A 29 11.29 5.76 50.89
C LEU A 29 11.57 6.61 49.64
N ASP A 30 12.66 7.35 49.63
CA ASP A 30 13.05 8.19 48.50
C ASP A 30 13.27 7.37 47.23
N LYS A 31 13.94 6.21 47.35
CA LYS A 31 14.11 5.26 46.23
C LYS A 31 12.78 4.74 45.69
N ILE A 32 11.84 4.41 46.59
CA ILE A 32 10.51 3.95 46.19
C ILE A 32 9.75 5.08 45.49
N ASN A 33 9.79 6.28 46.02
CA ASN A 33 9.13 7.44 45.44
C ASN A 33 9.69 7.77 44.03
N GLN A 34 11.01 7.71 43.85
CA GLN A 34 11.64 7.91 42.55
C GLN A 34 11.24 6.81 41.57
N LYS A 35 11.17 5.55 42.01
CA LYS A 35 10.75 4.43 41.17
C LYS A 35 9.28 4.56 40.75
N ASN A 36 8.41 4.93 41.69
CA ASN A 36 6.99 5.18 41.41
C ASN A 36 6.79 6.34 40.42
N LYS A 37 7.55 7.43 40.57
CA LYS A 37 7.50 8.55 39.61
C LYS A 37 7.91 8.12 38.22
N LYS A 38 8.97 7.33 38.07
CA LYS A 38 9.39 6.76 36.78
C LYS A 38 8.34 5.82 36.19
N LEU A 39 7.72 4.98 37.01
CA LEU A 39 6.69 4.05 36.59
C LEU A 39 5.45 4.81 36.08
N ASN A 40 5.02 5.82 36.78
CA ASN A 40 3.87 6.65 36.40
C ASN A 40 4.13 7.41 35.09
N SER A 41 5.34 7.97 34.90
CA SER A 41 5.69 8.61 33.63
C SER A 41 5.71 7.63 32.46
N SER A 42 6.27 6.44 32.66
CA SER A 42 6.27 5.38 31.64
C SER A 42 4.86 4.88 31.31
N GLN A 43 3.98 4.77 32.31
CA GLN A 43 2.56 4.43 32.06
C GLN A 43 1.83 5.52 31.27
N GLN A 44 2.11 6.79 31.56
CA GLN A 44 1.52 7.91 30.81
C GLN A 44 2.00 7.92 29.34
N GLU A 45 3.30 7.70 29.09
CA GLU A 45 3.84 7.58 27.74
C GLU A 45 3.18 6.42 26.98
N THR A 46 3.10 5.23 27.59
CA THR A 46 2.45 4.06 26.98
C THR A 46 0.97 4.34 26.64
N GLN A 47 0.25 5.02 27.55
CA GLN A 47 -1.16 5.35 27.33
C GLN A 47 -1.33 6.35 26.17
N GLN A 48 -0.40 7.31 26.04
CA GLN A 48 -0.40 8.25 24.92
C GLN A 48 -0.12 7.56 23.59
N ASP A 49 0.85 6.63 23.55
CA ASP A 49 1.17 5.83 22.38
C ASP A 49 -0.03 4.98 21.91
N ILE A 50 -0.76 4.41 22.87
CA ILE A 50 -2.01 3.67 22.60
C ILE A 50 -3.06 4.55 21.95
N ILE A 51 -3.27 5.76 22.44
CA ILE A 51 -4.24 6.72 21.89
C ILE A 51 -3.83 7.11 20.47
N GLU A 52 -2.54 7.34 20.22
CA GLU A 52 -2.03 7.72 18.91
C GLU A 52 -2.14 6.58 17.89
N ALA A 53 -1.85 5.34 18.32
CA ALA A 53 -2.05 4.15 17.51
C ALA A 53 -3.52 3.99 17.10
N LYS A 54 -4.47 4.07 18.03
CA LYS A 54 -5.92 4.02 17.75
C LYS A 54 -6.35 5.10 16.75
N LYS A 55 -5.86 6.33 16.89
CA LYS A 55 -6.13 7.42 15.95
C LYS A 55 -5.59 7.13 14.55
N SER A 56 -4.44 6.48 14.47
CA SER A 56 -3.83 6.06 13.20
C SER A 56 -4.66 4.98 12.50
N PHE A 57 -5.20 4.01 13.23
CA PHE A 57 -6.08 2.99 12.70
C PHE A 57 -7.38 3.57 12.12
N LEU A 58 -8.04 4.49 12.85
CA LEU A 58 -9.23 5.18 12.33
C LEU A 58 -8.93 5.96 11.04
N LYS A 59 -7.72 6.50 10.89
CA LYS A 59 -7.28 7.16 9.67
C LYS A 59 -7.11 6.17 8.51
N ILE A 60 -6.65 4.95 8.78
CA ILE A 60 -6.56 3.88 7.77
C ILE A 60 -7.96 3.54 7.24
N ASP A 61 -8.93 3.32 8.13
CA ASP A 61 -10.31 3.02 7.73
C ASP A 61 -10.90 4.10 6.83
N SER A 62 -10.78 5.37 7.24
CA SER A 62 -11.27 6.50 6.44
C SER A 62 -10.59 6.60 5.07
N THR A 63 -9.30 6.28 5.01
CA THR A 63 -8.54 6.27 3.75
C THR A 63 -9.02 5.16 2.82
N ILE A 64 -9.27 3.96 3.35
CA ILE A 64 -9.81 2.82 2.58
C ILE A 64 -11.20 3.15 2.03
N GLU A 65 -12.06 3.79 2.81
CA GLU A 65 -13.38 4.23 2.34
C GLU A 65 -13.28 5.27 1.21
N ILE A 66 -12.35 6.24 1.32
CA ILE A 66 -12.10 7.21 0.25
C ILE A 66 -11.64 6.51 -1.03
N ILE A 67 -10.71 5.56 -0.93
CA ILE A 67 -10.22 4.78 -2.08
C ILE A 67 -11.37 4.00 -2.71
N ASN A 68 -12.17 3.28 -1.91
CA ASN A 68 -13.35 2.56 -2.39
C ASN A 68 -14.34 3.48 -3.12
N GLY A 69 -14.60 4.66 -2.57
CA GLY A 69 -15.46 5.67 -3.20
C GLY A 69 -14.92 6.15 -4.55
N LYS A 70 -13.63 6.41 -4.65
CA LYS A 70 -12.97 6.79 -5.89
C LYS A 70 -12.99 5.67 -6.92
N MET A 71 -12.74 4.43 -6.52
CA MET A 71 -12.82 3.25 -7.39
C MET A 71 -14.24 3.05 -7.94
N LYS A 72 -15.26 3.12 -7.10
CA LYS A 72 -16.67 3.00 -7.49
C LYS A 72 -17.08 4.05 -8.51
N LYS A 73 -16.68 5.33 -8.34
CA LYS A 73 -16.94 6.41 -9.30
C LYS A 73 -16.33 6.14 -10.68
N ARG A 74 -15.29 5.32 -10.76
CA ARG A 74 -14.63 4.92 -12.01
C ARG A 74 -15.16 3.62 -12.61
N GLY A 75 -16.16 3.01 -11.97
CA GLY A 75 -16.74 1.73 -12.39
C GLY A 75 -15.88 0.52 -12.01
N ILE A 76 -14.97 0.69 -11.06
CA ILE A 76 -14.17 -0.39 -10.48
C ILE A 76 -14.96 -0.92 -9.29
N ASN A 77 -15.70 -2.02 -9.48
CA ASN A 77 -16.58 -2.57 -8.45
C ASN A 77 -15.87 -3.54 -7.48
N THR A 78 -14.56 -3.47 -7.38
CA THR A 78 -13.80 -4.24 -6.38
C THR A 78 -13.76 -3.46 -5.07
N LYS A 79 -14.33 -4.01 -4.01
CA LYS A 79 -14.31 -3.39 -2.68
C LYS A 79 -13.04 -3.81 -1.94
N LEU A 80 -12.28 -2.83 -1.46
CA LEU A 80 -11.19 -3.04 -0.53
C LEU A 80 -11.82 -3.19 0.86
N ALA A 81 -11.95 -4.41 1.33
CA ALA A 81 -12.46 -4.74 2.66
C ALA A 81 -11.99 -6.14 3.02
N PHE A 82 -12.06 -6.50 4.28
CA PHE A 82 -11.96 -7.90 4.69
C PHE A 82 -13.12 -8.71 4.09
N GLU A 83 -12.78 -9.80 3.39
CA GLU A 83 -13.73 -10.86 3.12
C GLU A 83 -13.71 -11.79 4.34
N ASN A 84 -14.83 -11.84 5.10
CA ASN A 84 -15.09 -12.78 6.20
C ASN A 84 -14.43 -12.51 7.57
N THR A 85 -13.95 -11.34 7.87
CA THR A 85 -13.70 -10.99 9.27
C THR A 85 -14.74 -9.97 9.71
N GLY A 86 -15.50 -10.28 10.76
CA GLY A 86 -16.22 -9.24 11.50
C GLY A 86 -15.24 -8.10 11.77
N GLY A 87 -15.70 -6.85 11.72
CA GLY A 87 -14.86 -5.69 12.01
C GLY A 87 -14.02 -5.87 13.28
N PRO A 88 -13.16 -4.92 13.66
CA PRO A 88 -12.39 -5.00 14.89
C PRO A 88 -13.37 -5.44 15.99
N ILE A 89 -13.05 -6.55 16.64
CA ILE A 89 -13.92 -7.19 17.63
C ILE A 89 -14.26 -6.09 18.64
N GLU A 90 -15.51 -5.65 18.68
CA GLU A 90 -16.01 -4.56 19.56
C GLU A 90 -15.68 -4.77 21.04
N LYS A 91 -15.18 -5.96 21.39
CA LYS A 91 -14.88 -6.37 22.78
C LYS A 91 -13.41 -6.22 23.20
N ASP A 92 -12.47 -6.01 22.28
CA ASP A 92 -11.03 -5.94 22.60
C ASP A 92 -10.35 -4.64 22.11
N GLU A 93 -11.04 -3.50 22.17
CA GLU A 93 -10.43 -2.19 21.90
C GLU A 93 -9.22 -1.89 22.81
N GLU A 94 -9.07 -2.62 23.92
CA GLU A 94 -7.93 -2.48 24.84
C GLU A 94 -6.68 -3.24 24.36
N ASN A 95 -6.80 -4.21 23.44
CA ASN A 95 -5.66 -5.01 22.97
C ASN A 95 -5.07 -4.45 21.68
N ILE A 96 -4.12 -3.50 21.82
CA ILE A 96 -3.41 -2.87 20.70
C ILE A 96 -2.65 -3.88 19.83
N ALA A 97 -2.16 -5.00 20.40
CA ALA A 97 -1.44 -6.01 19.64
C ALA A 97 -2.37 -6.70 18.63
N LEU A 98 -3.56 -7.14 19.07
CA LEU A 98 -4.57 -7.74 18.18
C LEU A 98 -5.08 -6.74 17.13
N LEU A 99 -5.28 -5.49 17.52
CA LEU A 99 -5.70 -4.43 16.60
C LEU A 99 -4.62 -4.15 15.55
N SER A 100 -3.35 -4.14 15.94
CA SER A 100 -2.21 -3.97 15.03
C SER A 100 -2.11 -5.13 14.03
N GLU A 101 -2.27 -6.38 14.49
CA GLU A 101 -2.28 -7.56 13.63
C GLU A 101 -3.41 -7.50 12.61
N TYR A 102 -4.63 -7.15 13.05
CA TYR A 102 -5.78 -6.93 12.19
C TYR A 102 -5.48 -5.90 11.07
N TYR A 103 -4.95 -4.71 11.41
CA TYR A 103 -4.67 -3.69 10.41
C TYR A 103 -3.50 -4.05 9.49
N ASN A 104 -2.50 -4.78 9.96
CA ASN A 104 -1.42 -5.28 9.11
C ASN A 104 -1.97 -6.27 8.06
N GLU A 105 -2.86 -7.17 8.45
CA GLU A 105 -3.51 -8.10 7.53
C GLU A 105 -4.44 -7.37 6.55
N LEU A 106 -5.20 -6.37 7.02
CA LEU A 106 -6.02 -5.52 6.18
C LEU A 106 -5.18 -4.83 5.10
N LEU A 107 -4.09 -4.20 5.48
CA LEU A 107 -3.22 -3.47 4.54
C LEU A 107 -2.60 -4.41 3.51
N ALA A 108 -2.13 -5.59 3.91
CA ALA A 108 -1.60 -6.60 2.99
C ALA A 108 -2.66 -7.07 1.98
N ASN A 109 -3.91 -7.26 2.42
CA ASN A 109 -5.02 -7.61 1.54
C ASN A 109 -5.40 -6.46 0.59
N VAL A 110 -5.40 -5.23 1.07
CA VAL A 110 -5.63 -4.02 0.25
C VAL A 110 -4.55 -3.89 -0.81
N GLU A 111 -3.28 -4.02 -0.45
CA GLU A 111 -2.15 -4.00 -1.39
C GLU A 111 -2.30 -5.06 -2.48
N LYS A 112 -2.59 -6.32 -2.11
CA LYS A 112 -2.79 -7.42 -3.03
C LYS A 112 -4.00 -7.23 -3.97
N LYS A 113 -5.06 -6.58 -3.50
CA LYS A 113 -6.22 -6.24 -4.33
C LYS A 113 -5.90 -5.10 -5.29
N ILE A 114 -5.23 -4.05 -4.82
CA ILE A 114 -4.84 -2.89 -5.65
C ILE A 114 -3.85 -3.31 -6.72
N SER A 115 -2.82 -4.07 -6.38
CA SER A 115 -1.80 -4.52 -7.35
C SER A 115 -2.38 -5.38 -8.48
N SER A 116 -3.53 -6.01 -8.26
CA SER A 116 -4.21 -6.84 -9.26
C SER A 116 -5.13 -6.08 -10.23
N ILE A 117 -5.35 -4.78 -10.00
CA ILE A 117 -6.17 -3.90 -10.84
C ILE A 117 -5.24 -3.04 -11.70
N PRO A 118 -5.47 -2.88 -13.03
CA PRO A 118 -4.58 -2.15 -13.92
C PRO A 118 -4.63 -0.63 -13.69
N LEU A 119 -4.02 -0.18 -12.60
CA LEU A 119 -3.97 1.23 -12.19
C LEU A 119 -2.70 1.92 -12.69
N GLY A 120 -2.80 3.22 -12.94
CA GLY A 120 -1.69 4.03 -13.42
C GLY A 120 -1.41 3.89 -14.91
N LYS A 121 -0.38 4.57 -15.36
CA LYS A 121 0.03 4.64 -16.77
C LYS A 121 1.16 3.66 -17.06
N PRO A 122 1.10 2.89 -18.16
CA PRO A 122 2.17 1.96 -18.55
C PRO A 122 3.42 2.68 -19.08
N HIS A 123 3.29 3.95 -19.43
CA HIS A 123 4.33 4.84 -19.96
C HIS A 123 4.02 6.30 -19.60
N HIS A 124 5.05 7.09 -19.31
CA HIS A 124 4.88 8.50 -18.87
C HIS A 124 4.78 9.50 -20.04
N GLY A 125 4.77 9.02 -21.29
CA GLY A 125 4.63 9.87 -22.47
C GLY A 125 3.28 10.59 -22.55
N GLN A 126 3.24 11.64 -23.37
CA GLN A 126 2.01 12.38 -23.65
C GLN A 126 0.98 11.48 -24.35
N ILE A 127 -0.28 11.56 -23.96
CA ILE A 127 -1.40 10.91 -24.66
C ILE A 127 -1.61 11.66 -26.00
N THR A 128 -1.45 10.93 -27.10
CA THR A 128 -1.65 11.45 -28.46
C THR A 128 -2.99 11.06 -29.05
N SER A 129 -3.59 9.98 -28.59
CA SER A 129 -4.92 9.59 -28.99
C SER A 129 -5.68 8.88 -27.87
N ARG A 130 -6.93 9.27 -27.68
CA ARG A 130 -7.80 8.78 -26.60
C ARG A 130 -8.68 7.63 -27.09
N TYR A 131 -9.23 6.87 -26.14
CA TYR A 131 -10.25 5.86 -26.37
C TYR A 131 -11.52 6.47 -26.96
N GLY A 132 -12.12 5.81 -27.94
CA GLY A 132 -13.40 6.21 -28.55
C GLY A 132 -13.33 6.48 -30.04
N TYR A 133 -14.40 7.01 -30.60
CA TYR A 133 -14.47 7.29 -32.03
C TYR A 133 -13.64 8.51 -32.42
N ARG A 134 -12.74 8.31 -33.39
CA ARG A 134 -11.86 9.36 -33.93
C ARG A 134 -11.84 9.33 -35.45
N ALA A 135 -11.34 10.40 -36.11
CA ALA A 135 -11.00 10.35 -37.50
C ALA A 135 -9.99 9.25 -37.80
N ASN A 136 -10.15 8.52 -38.92
CA ASN A 136 -9.21 7.47 -39.28
C ASN A 136 -7.82 8.08 -39.60
N PRO A 137 -6.75 7.73 -38.83
CA PRO A 137 -5.44 8.36 -38.96
C PRO A 137 -4.69 7.97 -40.25
N PHE A 138 -5.11 6.90 -40.94
CA PHE A 138 -4.48 6.40 -42.17
C PHE A 138 -5.13 6.96 -43.42
N THR A 139 -6.46 6.91 -43.47
CA THR A 139 -7.21 7.37 -44.66
C THR A 139 -7.63 8.82 -44.57
N ARG A 140 -7.62 9.41 -43.36
CA ARG A 140 -8.18 10.73 -43.02
C ARG A 140 -9.66 10.89 -43.44
N ARG A 141 -10.33 9.81 -43.81
CA ARG A 141 -11.74 9.73 -44.20
C ARG A 141 -12.48 8.76 -43.28
N GLY A 142 -13.70 9.18 -42.85
CA GLY A 142 -14.53 8.39 -41.97
C GLY A 142 -14.04 8.40 -40.51
N ARG A 143 -14.75 7.67 -39.66
CA ARG A 143 -14.43 7.51 -38.22
C ARG A 143 -14.13 6.06 -37.95
N GLU A 144 -13.17 5.82 -37.04
CA GLU A 144 -12.86 4.49 -36.54
C GLU A 144 -12.93 4.49 -35.02
N MET A 145 -13.29 3.35 -34.43
CA MET A 145 -13.25 3.16 -32.99
C MET A 145 -11.82 2.86 -32.55
N HIS A 146 -11.24 3.74 -31.75
CA HIS A 146 -9.97 3.52 -31.09
C HIS A 146 -10.19 2.77 -29.79
N SER A 147 -9.72 1.53 -29.73
CA SER A 147 -10.01 0.60 -28.64
C SER A 147 -9.10 0.73 -27.44
N GLY A 148 -8.17 1.69 -27.45
CA GLY A 148 -7.19 1.93 -26.41
C GLY A 148 -6.78 3.38 -26.31
N ILE A 149 -5.60 3.61 -25.77
CA ILE A 149 -4.96 4.93 -25.66
C ILE A 149 -3.56 4.84 -26.24
N ASP A 150 -3.17 5.86 -27.01
CA ASP A 150 -1.84 5.95 -27.57
C ASP A 150 -0.98 6.93 -26.76
N PHE A 151 0.20 6.46 -26.32
CA PHE A 151 1.21 7.26 -25.62
C PHE A 151 2.40 7.50 -26.53
N LYS A 152 2.75 8.76 -26.77
CA LYS A 152 3.97 9.14 -27.47
C LYS A 152 5.19 8.75 -26.64
N GLY A 153 6.23 8.23 -27.32
CA GLY A 153 7.50 7.92 -26.67
C GLY A 153 8.62 7.74 -27.70
N ARG A 154 9.81 7.44 -27.20
CA ARG A 154 10.96 7.13 -28.02
C ARG A 154 11.05 5.62 -28.25
N MET A 155 11.52 5.21 -29.41
CA MET A 155 11.82 3.79 -29.64
C MET A 155 12.77 3.28 -28.57
N GLY A 156 12.41 2.16 -27.94
CA GLY A 156 13.19 1.56 -26.87
C GLY A 156 12.81 2.00 -25.45
N ASP A 157 11.89 2.97 -25.28
CA ASP A 157 11.39 3.34 -23.95
C ASP A 157 10.75 2.13 -23.26
N PRO A 158 11.00 1.91 -21.95
CA PRO A 158 10.45 0.77 -21.23
C PRO A 158 8.94 0.91 -21.03
N ILE A 159 8.21 -0.13 -21.37
CA ILE A 159 6.78 -0.26 -21.13
C ILE A 159 6.54 -1.18 -19.94
N ARG A 160 5.76 -0.71 -18.98
CA ARG A 160 5.56 -1.38 -17.70
C ARG A 160 4.16 -1.96 -17.56
N ALA A 161 4.08 -3.13 -16.90
CA ALA A 161 2.80 -3.71 -16.50
C ALA A 161 2.09 -2.79 -15.51
N THR A 162 0.79 -2.58 -15.70
CA THR A 162 -0.04 -1.72 -14.83
C THR A 162 -0.68 -2.48 -13.68
N ALA A 163 -0.54 -3.81 -13.64
CA ALA A 163 -1.02 -4.68 -12.57
C ALA A 163 -0.25 -6.00 -12.56
N ASP A 164 -0.33 -6.70 -11.41
CA ASP A 164 0.17 -8.07 -11.28
C ASP A 164 -0.63 -9.02 -12.17
N GLY A 165 0.05 -9.95 -12.81
CA GLY A 165 -0.66 -10.88 -13.67
C GLY A 165 0.20 -11.99 -14.26
N VAL A 166 -0.37 -12.68 -15.23
CA VAL A 166 0.30 -13.72 -16.01
C VAL A 166 0.22 -13.35 -17.49
N VAL A 167 1.34 -13.39 -18.18
CA VAL A 167 1.42 -13.13 -19.61
C VAL A 167 0.65 -14.20 -20.37
N SER A 168 -0.45 -13.82 -21.00
CA SER A 168 -1.28 -14.69 -21.81
C SER A 168 -0.77 -14.81 -23.26
N PHE A 169 -0.12 -13.76 -23.75
CA PHE A 169 0.50 -13.70 -25.08
C PHE A 169 1.71 -12.77 -25.08
N SER A 170 2.74 -13.14 -25.83
CA SER A 170 3.93 -12.33 -26.09
C SER A 170 4.47 -12.68 -27.47
N GLY A 171 4.44 -11.76 -28.42
CA GLY A 171 4.87 -12.00 -29.80
C GLY A 171 4.26 -11.02 -30.79
N TYR A 172 4.35 -11.35 -32.11
CA TYR A 172 3.78 -10.53 -33.17
C TYR A 172 2.34 -10.98 -33.49
N GLU A 173 1.41 -10.01 -33.54
CA GLU A 173 -0.01 -10.27 -33.82
C GLU A 173 -0.62 -9.19 -34.73
N GLY A 174 -0.68 -9.43 -35.99
CA GLY A 174 -1.40 -8.63 -36.99
C GLY A 174 -1.21 -7.11 -36.84
N GLN A 175 -2.32 -6.39 -36.69
CA GLN A 175 -2.30 -4.93 -36.56
C GLN A 175 -1.63 -4.40 -35.30
N TYR A 176 -1.57 -5.19 -34.21
CA TYR A 176 -0.89 -4.82 -32.98
C TYR A 176 0.64 -4.79 -33.11
N GLY A 177 1.22 -5.46 -34.14
CA GLY A 177 2.66 -5.67 -34.20
C GLY A 177 3.15 -6.57 -33.07
N TYR A 178 4.32 -6.30 -32.52
CA TYR A 178 4.74 -6.95 -31.27
C TYR A 178 3.86 -6.45 -30.13
N VAL A 179 3.25 -7.41 -29.44
CA VAL A 179 2.29 -7.15 -28.36
C VAL A 179 2.51 -8.10 -27.19
N VAL A 180 2.34 -7.58 -25.98
CA VAL A 180 2.22 -8.36 -24.75
C VAL A 180 0.79 -8.22 -24.24
N LYS A 181 0.16 -9.36 -23.90
CA LYS A 181 -1.14 -9.41 -23.22
C LYS A 181 -0.93 -10.04 -21.86
N VAL A 182 -1.44 -9.38 -20.82
CA VAL A 182 -1.34 -9.84 -19.43
C VAL A 182 -2.74 -10.02 -18.86
N LYS A 183 -3.03 -11.23 -18.37
CA LYS A 183 -4.27 -11.52 -17.63
C LYS A 183 -4.05 -11.24 -16.14
N HIS A 184 -4.97 -10.49 -15.58
CA HIS A 184 -5.00 -10.10 -14.18
C HIS A 184 -6.17 -10.76 -13.45
N LYS A 185 -6.25 -10.58 -12.14
CA LYS A 185 -7.42 -11.00 -11.37
C LYS A 185 -8.67 -10.19 -11.76
N HIS A 186 -9.79 -10.61 -11.26
CA HIS A 186 -11.09 -9.94 -11.43
C HIS A 186 -11.50 -9.74 -12.89
N GLY A 187 -11.05 -10.60 -13.83
CA GLY A 187 -11.42 -10.56 -15.24
C GLY A 187 -10.81 -9.38 -16.02
N TYR A 188 -9.70 -8.80 -15.55
CA TYR A 188 -8.95 -7.81 -16.32
C TYR A 188 -7.94 -8.46 -17.24
N GLU A 189 -7.71 -7.83 -18.41
CA GLU A 189 -6.59 -8.07 -19.31
C GLU A 189 -6.05 -6.71 -19.77
N THR A 190 -4.72 -6.59 -19.84
CA THR A 190 -4.07 -5.41 -20.45
C THR A 190 -3.29 -5.82 -21.67
N ARG A 191 -3.22 -4.92 -22.67
CA ARG A 191 -2.47 -5.12 -23.91
C ARG A 191 -1.54 -3.96 -24.15
N TYR A 192 -0.30 -4.28 -24.49
CA TYR A 192 0.79 -3.35 -24.76
C TYR A 192 1.30 -3.63 -26.17
N ALA A 193 0.91 -2.78 -27.13
CA ALA A 193 1.14 -3.04 -28.57
C ALA A 193 2.10 -2.03 -29.22
N HIS A 194 2.42 -2.27 -30.48
CA HIS A 194 3.38 -1.55 -31.32
C HIS A 194 4.80 -1.57 -30.77
N LEU A 195 5.14 -2.59 -29.95
CA LEU A 195 6.46 -2.73 -29.35
C LEU A 195 7.52 -2.99 -30.43
N VAL A 196 8.77 -2.60 -30.16
CA VAL A 196 9.91 -3.05 -30.98
C VAL A 196 10.31 -4.47 -30.62
N ARG A 197 10.16 -4.85 -29.34
CA ARG A 197 10.35 -6.22 -28.85
C ARG A 197 9.63 -6.43 -27.51
N THR A 198 9.29 -7.65 -27.23
CA THR A 198 8.76 -8.09 -25.94
C THR A 198 9.91 -8.45 -25.00
N GLN A 199 9.74 -8.25 -23.68
CA GLN A 199 10.75 -8.57 -22.66
C GLN A 199 10.32 -9.74 -21.75
N VAL A 200 9.13 -10.29 -22.01
CA VAL A 200 8.52 -11.36 -21.22
C VAL A 200 8.01 -12.47 -22.13
N LYS A 201 7.77 -13.66 -21.58
CA LYS A 201 7.29 -14.83 -22.33
C LYS A 201 5.88 -15.23 -21.86
N LYS A 202 5.10 -15.87 -22.74
CA LYS A 202 3.81 -16.47 -22.38
C LYS A 202 3.96 -17.41 -21.18
N GLY A 203 3.06 -17.31 -20.22
CA GLY A 203 3.08 -18.04 -18.94
C GLY A 203 3.90 -17.39 -17.83
N GLN A 204 4.71 -16.38 -18.12
CA GLN A 204 5.51 -15.67 -17.12
C GLN A 204 4.59 -14.85 -16.20
N ARG A 205 4.87 -14.88 -14.87
CA ARG A 205 4.28 -13.95 -13.90
C ARG A 205 4.99 -12.61 -13.99
N VAL A 206 4.24 -11.53 -13.88
CA VAL A 206 4.73 -10.15 -13.85
C VAL A 206 4.05 -9.40 -12.73
N ASP A 207 4.82 -8.58 -12.04
CA ASP A 207 4.32 -7.67 -11.01
C ASP A 207 4.02 -6.30 -11.63
N ALA A 208 3.16 -5.53 -11.01
CA ALA A 208 2.91 -4.14 -11.39
C ALA A 208 4.24 -3.37 -11.42
N GLY A 209 4.48 -2.59 -12.49
CA GLY A 209 5.74 -1.87 -12.71
C GLY A 209 6.83 -2.66 -13.43
N ALA A 210 6.71 -4.00 -13.57
CA ALA A 210 7.68 -4.81 -14.33
C ALA A 210 7.72 -4.40 -15.79
N VAL A 211 8.92 -4.38 -16.42
CA VAL A 211 9.08 -4.07 -17.84
C VAL A 211 8.61 -5.27 -18.68
N VAL A 212 7.57 -5.06 -19.49
CA VAL A 212 6.99 -6.10 -20.34
C VAL A 212 7.46 -6.04 -21.79
N GLY A 213 7.94 -4.88 -22.24
CA GLY A 213 8.43 -4.67 -23.60
C GLY A 213 9.05 -3.29 -23.77
N LEU A 214 9.52 -3.01 -24.97
CA LEU A 214 10.09 -1.73 -25.35
C LEU A 214 9.24 -1.08 -26.44
N LEU A 215 8.95 0.23 -26.28
CA LEU A 215 8.18 1.03 -27.20
C LEU A 215 8.77 0.94 -28.63
N GLY A 216 7.90 0.81 -29.60
CA GLY A 216 8.30 0.67 -31.00
C GLY A 216 7.35 1.35 -31.98
N ASN A 217 7.33 0.82 -33.19
CA ASN A 217 6.49 1.29 -34.31
C ASN A 217 6.12 0.11 -35.22
N THR A 218 5.83 -1.05 -34.62
CA THR A 218 5.49 -2.27 -35.38
C THR A 218 3.98 -2.41 -35.59
N GLY A 219 3.58 -3.21 -36.58
CA GLY A 219 2.17 -3.38 -36.92
C GLY A 219 1.56 -2.17 -37.63
N ARG A 220 0.26 -1.91 -37.38
CA ARG A 220 -0.47 -0.78 -37.99
C ARG A 220 -0.24 0.49 -37.15
N SER A 221 0.88 1.14 -37.35
CA SER A 221 1.29 2.33 -36.62
C SER A 221 1.73 3.45 -37.57
N THR A 222 1.49 4.72 -37.19
CA THR A 222 1.90 5.90 -37.97
C THR A 222 3.20 6.53 -37.49
N GLY A 223 3.77 6.02 -36.41
CA GLY A 223 5.01 6.52 -35.80
C GLY A 223 5.22 5.91 -34.42
N PRO A 224 6.40 6.10 -33.78
CA PRO A 224 6.70 5.51 -32.49
C PRO A 224 5.70 5.92 -31.40
N HIS A 225 4.96 4.93 -30.87
CA HIS A 225 4.04 5.09 -29.75
C HIS A 225 3.71 3.74 -29.11
N LEU A 226 3.19 3.76 -27.89
CA LEU A 226 2.55 2.62 -27.26
C LEU A 226 1.04 2.73 -27.48
N HIS A 227 0.43 1.68 -28.01
CA HIS A 227 -1.02 1.48 -27.94
C HIS A 227 -1.34 0.61 -26.74
N TYR A 228 -2.16 1.12 -25.81
CA TYR A 228 -2.51 0.48 -24.55
C TYR A 228 -4.00 0.26 -24.43
N GLU A 229 -4.40 -0.98 -24.14
CA GLU A 229 -5.81 -1.36 -23.93
C GLU A 229 -5.99 -1.98 -22.55
N ILE A 230 -7.17 -1.73 -21.96
CA ILE A 230 -7.70 -2.47 -20.82
C ILE A 230 -8.98 -3.17 -21.25
N LEU A 231 -9.08 -4.47 -20.93
CA LEU A 231 -10.29 -5.24 -21.08
C LEU A 231 -10.83 -5.64 -19.70
N LYS A 232 -12.15 -5.69 -19.57
CA LYS A 232 -12.87 -6.23 -18.42
C LYS A 232 -13.88 -7.25 -18.91
N ASN A 233 -13.72 -8.53 -18.52
CA ASN A 233 -14.54 -9.64 -19.01
C ASN A 233 -14.63 -9.62 -20.54
N ASP A 234 -13.47 -9.58 -21.20
CA ASP A 234 -13.24 -9.55 -22.65
C ASP A 234 -13.80 -8.32 -23.40
N LYS A 235 -14.37 -7.34 -22.68
CA LYS A 235 -14.84 -6.08 -23.26
C LYS A 235 -13.80 -4.97 -23.08
N LYS A 236 -13.43 -4.33 -24.18
CA LYS A 236 -12.53 -3.17 -24.17
C LYS A 236 -13.19 -1.99 -23.48
N ILE A 237 -12.49 -1.38 -22.54
CA ILE A 237 -12.98 -0.26 -21.73
C ILE A 237 -12.00 0.91 -21.80
N ASN A 238 -12.49 2.13 -21.47
CA ASN A 238 -11.65 3.32 -21.51
C ASN A 238 -10.57 3.28 -20.43
N PRO A 239 -9.26 3.21 -20.80
CA PRO A 239 -8.15 3.11 -19.84
C PRO A 239 -7.95 4.37 -18.98
N GLU A 240 -8.40 5.56 -19.42
CA GLU A 240 -8.22 6.81 -18.67
C GLU A 240 -8.84 6.78 -17.29
N LYS A 241 -9.91 5.98 -17.12
CA LYS A 241 -10.56 5.79 -15.82
C LYS A 241 -9.67 5.15 -14.76
N TYR A 242 -8.53 4.58 -15.18
CA TYR A 242 -7.60 3.81 -14.35
C TYR A 242 -6.25 4.52 -14.14
N PHE A 243 -6.04 5.71 -14.69
CA PHE A 243 -4.74 6.39 -14.61
C PHE A 243 -4.49 7.11 -13.29
N GLU A 244 -5.52 7.51 -12.58
CA GLU A 244 -5.44 8.22 -11.30
C GLU A 244 -6.45 7.62 -10.33
N LEU A 245 -6.06 7.39 -9.08
CA LEU A 245 -6.93 6.99 -7.97
C LEU A 245 -7.44 8.21 -7.21
#